data_f6f921aee2cabc2680d214e8ab888443
#
_entry.id   f6f921aee2cabc2680d214e8ab888443
#
_cell.length_a   1.000
_cell.length_b   1.000
_cell.length_c   1.000
_cell.angle_alpha   90.00
_cell.angle_beta   90.00
_cell.angle_gamma   90.00
#
_symmetry.space_group_name_H-M   'P 1'
#
loop_
_entity.id
_entity.type
_entity.pdbx_description
1 polymer ?
#
loop_
_entity_poly.entity_id
_entity_poly.type
_entity_poly.pdbx_seq_one_letter_code
_entity_poly.pdbx_strand_id
1 'polypeptide(L)'
;MKIVMLGAPGAGKGTQAKKIAAKYQIPHISTGDIFRSNIKAGTELGKKAKGYMDAGELVPDELVCDLVVDRLSKEDCKDGYILDGFPRTIPQAEVLDKALTELGDAIDFAIDVNVPDENIVKRMSGRRACLSCGATYHIEHIPPKKEGICDKCGQELVLRDDDKPETVLNRLKVYHDQTQPLIEFYTRKNVLKTVDGTKDMKEVFADIVAILG
;
A
#
# COMPACT_ATOMS: atom_id res chain seq x y z
N MET A 1 5.80 4.58 16.61
CA MET A 1 4.97 3.42 16.20
C MET A 1 5.24 3.09 14.74
N LYS A 2 5.66 1.85 14.44
CA LYS A 2 6.08 1.40 13.09
C LYS A 2 5.14 0.31 12.60
N ILE A 3 4.44 0.60 11.52
CA ILE A 3 3.32 -0.23 11.03
C ILE A 3 3.59 -0.70 9.60
N VAL A 4 3.33 -1.98 9.33
CA VAL A 4 3.28 -2.55 7.98
C VAL A 4 1.82 -2.84 7.62
N MET A 5 1.38 -2.39 6.45
CA MET A 5 0.05 -2.72 5.91
C MET A 5 0.13 -3.90 4.96
N LEU A 6 -0.56 -4.98 5.29
CA LEU A 6 -0.70 -6.19 4.47
C LEU A 6 -2.11 -6.31 3.88
N GLY A 7 -2.27 -7.17 2.90
CA GLY A 7 -3.54 -7.46 2.22
C GLY A 7 -3.45 -7.33 0.70
N ALA A 8 -4.42 -7.88 0.00
CA ALA A 8 -4.46 -7.93 -1.46
C ALA A 8 -4.49 -6.53 -2.12
N PRO A 9 -4.07 -6.39 -3.40
CA PRO A 9 -4.27 -5.15 -4.16
C PRO A 9 -5.76 -4.78 -4.16
N GLY A 10 -6.10 -3.51 -3.86
CA GLY A 10 -7.52 -3.11 -3.78
C GLY A 10 -8.21 -3.36 -2.43
N ALA A 11 -7.58 -4.00 -1.44
CA ALA A 11 -8.16 -4.24 -0.12
C ALA A 11 -8.45 -2.96 0.70
N GLY A 12 -7.94 -1.80 0.29
CA GLY A 12 -8.15 -0.52 0.98
C GLY A 12 -6.98 -0.07 1.87
N LYS A 13 -5.85 -0.77 1.84
CA LYS A 13 -4.65 -0.46 2.63
C LYS A 13 -4.25 1.01 2.60
N GLY A 14 -4.04 1.58 1.42
CA GLY A 14 -3.63 2.97 1.27
C GLY A 14 -4.65 3.99 1.80
N THR A 15 -5.94 3.66 1.77
CA THR A 15 -6.99 4.50 2.35
C THR A 15 -6.88 4.49 3.87
N GLN A 16 -6.71 3.32 4.47
CA GLN A 16 -6.53 3.17 5.92
C GLN A 16 -5.20 3.76 6.37
N ALA A 17 -4.11 3.48 5.65
CA ALA A 17 -2.78 4.02 5.95
C ALA A 17 -2.77 5.55 6.03
N LYS A 18 -3.43 6.24 5.09
CA LYS A 18 -3.56 7.71 5.11
C LYS A 18 -4.31 8.23 6.34
N LYS A 19 -5.38 7.53 6.76
CA LYS A 19 -6.15 7.89 7.96
C LYS A 19 -5.36 7.64 9.24
N ILE A 20 -4.65 6.51 9.32
CA ILE A 20 -3.79 6.15 10.45
C ILE A 20 -2.64 7.18 10.56
N ALA A 21 -1.95 7.46 9.46
CA ALA A 21 -0.87 8.43 9.41
C ALA A 21 -1.32 9.82 9.92
N ALA A 22 -2.51 10.27 9.51
CA ALA A 22 -3.08 11.53 9.97
C ALA A 22 -3.46 11.52 11.46
N LYS A 23 -4.01 10.40 11.98
CA LYS A 23 -4.40 10.28 13.39
C LYS A 23 -3.20 10.25 14.33
N TYR A 24 -2.17 9.46 13.97
CA TYR A 24 -1.00 9.26 14.83
C TYR A 24 0.18 10.17 14.49
N GLN A 25 0.02 11.05 13.49
CA GLN A 25 1.03 12.04 13.05
C GLN A 25 2.36 11.39 12.64
N ILE A 26 2.28 10.22 11.98
CA ILE A 26 3.44 9.49 11.45
C ILE A 26 3.42 9.52 9.91
N PRO A 27 4.59 9.50 9.23
CA PRO A 27 4.65 9.50 7.78
C PRO A 27 4.05 8.23 7.16
N HIS A 28 3.27 8.41 6.10
CA HIS A 28 2.79 7.34 5.23
C HIS A 28 3.77 7.14 4.08
N ILE A 29 4.41 5.97 4.02
CA ILE A 29 5.39 5.59 3.01
C ILE A 29 4.74 4.56 2.09
N SER A 30 4.32 4.99 0.90
CA SER A 30 3.72 4.13 -0.12
C SER A 30 4.70 3.91 -1.26
N THR A 31 5.25 2.70 -1.39
CA THR A 31 6.14 2.35 -2.49
C THR A 31 5.46 2.51 -3.85
N GLY A 32 4.18 2.16 -3.93
CA GLY A 32 3.39 2.36 -5.14
C GLY A 32 3.27 3.84 -5.55
N ASP A 33 3.08 4.75 -4.59
CA ASP A 33 3.00 6.19 -4.88
C ASP A 33 4.38 6.75 -5.24
N ILE A 34 5.45 6.27 -4.61
CA ILE A 34 6.83 6.66 -4.95
C ILE A 34 7.15 6.25 -6.39
N PHE A 35 6.88 5.00 -6.79
CA PHE A 35 7.11 4.56 -8.16
C PHE A 35 6.26 5.34 -9.16
N ARG A 36 4.98 5.56 -8.90
CA ARG A 36 4.11 6.37 -9.79
C ARG A 36 4.62 7.80 -9.96
N SER A 37 5.12 8.42 -8.90
CA SER A 37 5.73 9.75 -8.97
C SER A 37 7.00 9.75 -9.83
N ASN A 38 7.84 8.73 -9.71
CA ASN A 38 9.04 8.56 -10.52
C ASN A 38 8.71 8.29 -12.00
N ILE A 39 7.68 7.49 -12.29
CA ILE A 39 7.19 7.25 -13.65
C ILE A 39 6.71 8.56 -14.28
N LYS A 40 5.92 9.34 -13.55
CA LYS A 40 5.44 10.66 -14.00
C LYS A 40 6.57 11.64 -14.26
N ALA A 41 7.60 11.62 -13.42
CA ALA A 41 8.78 12.48 -13.57
C ALA A 41 9.77 11.96 -14.63
N GLY A 42 9.57 10.76 -15.19
CA GLY A 42 10.43 10.15 -16.21
C GLY A 42 11.84 9.79 -15.72
N THR A 43 12.01 9.57 -14.41
CA THR A 43 13.31 9.18 -13.84
C THR A 43 13.74 7.79 -14.29
N GLU A 44 15.03 7.46 -14.18
CA GLU A 44 15.54 6.12 -14.50
C GLU A 44 14.86 5.04 -13.64
N LEU A 45 14.61 5.32 -12.37
CA LEU A 45 13.84 4.44 -11.49
C LEU A 45 12.41 4.23 -12.00
N GLY A 46 11.74 5.32 -12.41
CA GLY A 46 10.39 5.26 -12.97
C GLY A 46 10.32 4.46 -14.27
N LYS A 47 11.28 4.64 -15.17
CA LYS A 47 11.38 3.87 -16.41
C LYS A 47 11.53 2.37 -16.15
N LYS A 48 12.42 1.98 -15.21
CA LYS A 48 12.60 0.59 -14.81
C LYS A 48 11.35 -0.02 -14.17
N ALA A 49 10.69 0.71 -13.27
CA ALA A 49 9.53 0.22 -12.52
C ALA A 49 8.27 0.10 -13.41
N LYS A 50 8.14 0.92 -14.45
CA LYS A 50 6.92 1.02 -15.26
C LYS A 50 6.51 -0.32 -15.86
N GLY A 51 7.44 -1.05 -16.48
CA GLY A 51 7.14 -2.33 -17.13
C GLY A 51 6.54 -3.35 -16.18
N TYR A 52 7.12 -3.50 -14.98
CA TYR A 52 6.60 -4.39 -13.95
C TYR A 52 5.20 -3.98 -13.47
N MET A 53 5.01 -2.70 -13.19
CA MET A 53 3.72 -2.20 -12.70
C MET A 53 2.61 -2.34 -13.72
N ASP A 54 2.87 -2.07 -15.00
CA ASP A 54 1.90 -2.22 -16.09
C ASP A 54 1.51 -3.69 -16.31
N ALA A 55 2.47 -4.63 -16.09
CA ALA A 55 2.23 -6.07 -16.14
C ALA A 55 1.54 -6.63 -14.87
N GLY A 56 1.43 -5.83 -13.80
CA GLY A 56 0.91 -6.28 -12.51
C GLY A 56 1.89 -7.14 -11.71
N GLU A 57 3.17 -7.05 -12.05
CA GLU A 57 4.28 -7.73 -11.39
C GLU A 57 4.90 -6.86 -10.28
N LEU A 58 5.77 -7.48 -9.45
CA LEU A 58 6.55 -6.74 -8.46
C LEU A 58 7.81 -6.15 -9.11
N VAL A 59 8.14 -4.93 -8.72
CA VAL A 59 9.45 -4.34 -9.00
C VAL A 59 10.51 -5.16 -8.25
N PRO A 60 11.69 -5.43 -8.85
CA PRO A 60 12.73 -6.24 -8.22
C PRO A 60 13.07 -5.82 -6.78
N ASP A 61 13.22 -6.80 -5.90
CA ASP A 61 13.40 -6.61 -4.45
C ASP A 61 14.53 -5.65 -4.11
N GLU A 62 15.67 -5.75 -4.79
CA GLU A 62 16.82 -4.88 -4.58
C GLU A 62 16.46 -3.40 -4.75
N LEU A 63 15.78 -3.04 -5.86
CA LEU A 63 15.38 -1.66 -6.13
C LEU A 63 14.37 -1.12 -5.10
N VAL A 64 13.47 -1.98 -4.63
CA VAL A 64 12.46 -1.57 -3.64
C VAL A 64 13.10 -1.43 -2.26
N CYS A 65 13.97 -2.36 -1.87
CA CYS A 65 14.65 -2.33 -0.58
C CYS A 65 15.53 -1.09 -0.43
N ASP A 66 16.38 -0.79 -1.42
CA ASP A 66 17.23 0.40 -1.40
C ASP A 66 16.42 1.69 -1.24
N LEU A 67 15.32 1.80 -2.00
CA LEU A 67 14.41 2.94 -1.93
C LEU A 67 13.80 3.10 -0.52
N VAL A 68 13.35 1.99 0.08
CA VAL A 68 12.68 2.04 1.40
C VAL A 68 13.69 2.31 2.50
N VAL A 69 14.86 1.66 2.49
CA VAL A 69 15.91 1.89 3.48
C VAL A 69 16.38 3.36 3.46
N ASP A 70 16.61 3.94 2.27
CA ASP A 70 16.91 5.38 2.17
C ASP A 70 15.79 6.23 2.75
N ARG A 71 14.53 5.90 2.46
CA ARG A 71 13.37 6.65 2.99
C ARG A 71 13.26 6.55 4.51
N LEU A 72 13.51 5.38 5.09
CA LEU A 72 13.46 5.17 6.55
C LEU A 72 14.59 5.88 7.31
N SER A 73 15.70 6.21 6.63
CA SER A 73 16.80 6.97 7.25
C SER A 73 16.49 8.45 7.48
N LYS A 74 15.39 8.96 6.95
CA LYS A 74 15.02 10.38 7.10
C LYS A 74 14.52 10.68 8.52
N GLU A 75 14.75 11.91 8.96
CA GLU A 75 14.45 12.39 10.31
C GLU A 75 12.99 12.18 10.72
N ASP A 76 12.05 12.38 9.78
CA ASP A 76 10.61 12.25 10.02
C ASP A 76 10.15 10.81 10.31
N CYS A 77 11.01 9.82 10.07
CA CYS A 77 10.72 8.40 10.34
C CYS A 77 11.14 7.93 11.73
N LYS A 78 11.88 8.75 12.50
CA LYS A 78 12.43 8.34 13.81
C LYS A 78 11.35 7.96 14.82
N ASP A 79 10.26 8.72 14.88
CA ASP A 79 9.19 8.52 15.86
C ASP A 79 8.15 7.48 15.41
N GLY A 80 8.26 7.00 14.17
CA GLY A 80 7.38 5.99 13.60
C GLY A 80 7.04 6.27 12.15
N TYR A 81 6.35 5.32 11.54
CA TYR A 81 5.89 5.40 10.16
C TYR A 81 4.88 4.28 9.84
N ILE A 82 4.22 4.40 8.71
CA ILE A 82 3.39 3.35 8.15
C ILE A 82 3.86 3.01 6.74
N LEU A 83 4.20 1.73 6.53
CA LEU A 83 4.58 1.17 5.25
C LEU A 83 3.37 0.62 4.51
N ASP A 84 3.15 1.07 3.28
CA ASP A 84 2.08 0.61 2.39
C ASP A 84 2.67 0.12 1.08
N GLY A 85 2.46 -1.17 0.80
CA GLY A 85 3.01 -1.84 -0.38
C GLY A 85 4.48 -2.28 -0.25
N PHE A 86 5.01 -2.32 0.97
CA PHE A 86 6.29 -2.92 1.32
C PHE A 86 6.23 -3.42 2.79
N PRO A 87 6.79 -4.60 3.11
CA PRO A 87 7.34 -5.56 2.16
C PRO A 87 6.24 -6.28 1.36
N ARG A 88 6.60 -6.87 0.22
CA ARG A 88 5.71 -7.72 -0.60
C ARG A 88 6.26 -9.13 -0.80
N THR A 89 7.50 -9.38 -0.40
CA THR A 89 8.14 -10.69 -0.46
C THR A 89 8.86 -10.98 0.85
N ILE A 90 9.12 -12.26 1.13
CA ILE A 90 9.91 -12.66 2.31
C ILE A 90 11.30 -12.02 2.29
N PRO A 91 12.07 -12.03 1.18
CA PRO A 91 13.36 -11.35 1.14
C PRO A 91 13.28 -9.85 1.50
N GLN A 92 12.25 -9.13 1.03
CA GLN A 92 12.05 -7.73 1.43
C GLN A 92 11.80 -7.58 2.93
N ALA A 93 11.02 -8.48 3.53
CA ALA A 93 10.76 -8.46 4.98
C ALA A 93 12.02 -8.74 5.80
N GLU A 94 12.87 -9.66 5.34
CA GLU A 94 14.15 -9.96 5.99
C GLU A 94 15.12 -8.78 5.91
N VAL A 95 15.20 -8.09 4.76
CA VAL A 95 16.01 -6.86 4.62
C VAL A 95 15.51 -5.76 5.54
N LEU A 96 14.16 -5.56 5.63
CA LEU A 96 13.56 -4.60 6.57
C LEU A 96 13.92 -4.93 8.02
N ASP A 97 13.77 -6.18 8.43
CA ASP A 97 14.09 -6.63 9.78
C ASP A 97 15.56 -6.39 10.14
N LYS A 98 16.46 -6.73 9.21
CA LYS A 98 17.89 -6.51 9.42
C LYS A 98 18.19 -5.02 9.61
N ALA A 99 17.69 -4.18 8.72
CA ALA A 99 17.90 -2.73 8.78
C ALA A 99 17.36 -2.13 10.10
N LEU A 100 16.21 -2.59 10.58
CA LEU A 100 15.65 -2.14 11.86
C LEU A 100 16.45 -2.67 13.06
N THR A 101 16.87 -3.91 13.03
CA THR A 101 17.68 -4.51 14.11
C THR A 101 19.00 -3.76 14.29
N GLU A 102 19.66 -3.35 13.20
CA GLU A 102 20.88 -2.55 13.23
C GLU A 102 20.67 -1.17 13.89
N LEU A 103 19.43 -0.66 13.86
CA LEU A 103 19.02 0.57 14.53
C LEU A 103 18.50 0.35 15.96
N GLY A 104 18.49 -0.90 16.45
CA GLY A 104 17.91 -1.25 17.76
C GLY A 104 16.39 -1.18 17.78
N ASP A 105 15.74 -1.42 16.65
CA ASP A 105 14.32 -1.18 16.42
C ASP A 105 13.60 -2.40 15.80
N ALA A 106 12.26 -2.36 15.73
CA ALA A 106 11.44 -3.41 15.16
C ALA A 106 10.10 -2.86 14.65
N ILE A 107 9.36 -3.67 13.86
CA ILE A 107 7.96 -3.40 13.51
C ILE A 107 7.07 -3.68 14.72
N ASP A 108 6.23 -2.71 15.10
CA ASP A 108 5.28 -2.85 16.21
C ASP A 108 4.02 -3.63 15.78
N PHE A 109 3.50 -3.34 14.58
CA PHE A 109 2.27 -3.95 14.05
C PHE A 109 2.37 -4.25 12.57
N ALA A 110 1.91 -5.44 12.17
CA ALA A 110 1.58 -5.78 10.80
C ALA A 110 0.05 -5.91 10.70
N ILE A 111 -0.60 -4.98 10.01
CA ILE A 111 -2.07 -4.93 9.87
C ILE A 111 -2.45 -5.55 8.54
N ASP A 112 -3.07 -6.72 8.60
CA ASP A 112 -3.63 -7.39 7.42
C ASP A 112 -5.09 -6.97 7.22
N VAL A 113 -5.35 -6.29 6.11
CA VAL A 113 -6.70 -5.92 5.68
C VAL A 113 -7.21 -7.03 4.77
N ASN A 114 -7.92 -7.99 5.35
CA ASN A 114 -8.39 -9.18 4.67
C ASN A 114 -9.66 -8.91 3.87
N VAL A 115 -9.62 -9.19 2.55
CA VAL A 115 -10.74 -9.02 1.63
C VAL A 115 -10.73 -10.16 0.60
N PRO A 116 -11.86 -10.86 0.39
CA PRO A 116 -11.98 -11.90 -0.64
C PRO A 116 -11.71 -11.37 -2.05
N ASP A 117 -11.13 -12.22 -2.91
CA ASP A 117 -10.73 -11.84 -4.27
C ASP A 117 -11.89 -11.30 -5.12
N GLU A 118 -13.08 -11.86 -4.97
CA GLU A 118 -14.28 -11.41 -5.68
C GLU A 118 -14.59 -9.92 -5.39
N ASN A 119 -14.41 -9.52 -4.13
CA ASN A 119 -14.62 -8.13 -3.71
C ASN A 119 -13.49 -7.23 -4.22
N ILE A 120 -12.26 -7.77 -4.31
CA ILE A 120 -11.11 -7.05 -4.88
C ILE A 120 -11.36 -6.70 -6.34
N VAL A 121 -11.78 -7.67 -7.17
CA VAL A 121 -12.06 -7.43 -8.59
C VAL A 121 -13.12 -6.33 -8.77
N LYS A 122 -14.21 -6.39 -8.00
CA LYS A 122 -15.26 -5.35 -8.02
C LYS A 122 -14.71 -3.97 -7.61
N ARG A 123 -13.93 -3.90 -6.53
CA ARG A 123 -13.35 -2.64 -6.05
C ARG A 123 -12.36 -2.03 -7.03
N MET A 124 -11.54 -2.85 -7.69
CA MET A 124 -10.53 -2.36 -8.62
C MET A 124 -11.15 -1.78 -9.89
N SER A 125 -12.20 -2.41 -10.42
CA SER A 125 -12.91 -1.91 -11.61
C SER A 125 -13.60 -0.55 -11.36
N GLY A 126 -14.09 -0.32 -10.14
CA GLY A 126 -14.71 0.95 -9.73
C GLY A 126 -13.74 2.03 -9.28
N ARG A 127 -12.46 1.71 -9.10
CA ARG A 127 -11.46 2.68 -8.62
C ARG A 127 -11.17 3.75 -9.68
N ARG A 128 -11.02 4.98 -9.21
CA ARG A 128 -10.57 6.12 -10.02
C ARG A 128 -9.44 6.83 -9.28
N ALA A 129 -8.45 7.29 -9.99
CA ALA A 129 -7.28 7.95 -9.43
C ALA A 129 -7.01 9.29 -10.12
N CYS A 130 -6.63 10.28 -9.33
CA CYS A 130 -6.08 11.51 -9.83
C CYS A 130 -4.56 11.35 -9.99
N LEU A 131 -4.06 11.33 -11.22
CA LEU A 131 -2.62 11.22 -11.49
C LEU A 131 -1.84 12.50 -11.10
N SER A 132 -2.54 13.60 -10.85
CA SER A 132 -1.91 14.86 -10.45
C SER A 132 -1.59 14.90 -8.94
N CYS A 133 -2.56 14.62 -8.08
CA CYS A 133 -2.41 14.76 -6.63
C CYS A 133 -2.43 13.42 -5.84
N GLY A 134 -2.55 12.28 -6.52
CA GLY A 134 -2.59 10.95 -5.89
C GLY A 134 -3.88 10.63 -5.12
N ALA A 135 -4.92 11.47 -5.23
CA ALA A 135 -6.22 11.18 -4.62
C ALA A 135 -6.87 9.96 -5.28
N THR A 136 -7.53 9.13 -4.47
CA THR A 136 -8.21 7.93 -4.93
C THR A 136 -9.69 8.03 -4.60
N TYR A 137 -10.53 7.64 -5.55
CA TYR A 137 -11.98 7.62 -5.48
C TYR A 137 -12.51 6.24 -5.90
N HIS A 138 -13.79 6.02 -5.66
CA HIS A 138 -14.50 4.84 -6.15
C HIS A 138 -15.88 5.28 -6.64
N ILE A 139 -16.31 4.77 -7.79
CA ILE A 139 -17.58 5.21 -8.43
C ILE A 139 -18.80 5.02 -7.54
N GLU A 140 -18.79 4.02 -6.64
CA GLU A 140 -19.89 3.72 -5.71
C GLU A 140 -19.59 4.12 -4.27
N HIS A 141 -18.38 3.76 -3.75
CA HIS A 141 -18.09 3.87 -2.31
C HIS A 141 -17.54 5.23 -1.88
N ILE A 142 -16.80 5.90 -2.76
CA ILE A 142 -16.20 7.23 -2.53
C ILE A 142 -16.31 8.02 -3.83
N PRO A 143 -17.52 8.36 -4.29
CA PRO A 143 -17.68 9.10 -5.53
C PRO A 143 -17.13 10.53 -5.38
N PRO A 144 -16.54 11.11 -6.44
CA PRO A 144 -16.22 12.52 -6.45
C PRO A 144 -17.50 13.36 -6.49
N LYS A 145 -17.45 14.61 -6.01
CA LYS A 145 -18.56 15.55 -6.06
C LYS A 145 -19.06 15.81 -7.49
N LYS A 146 -18.12 15.86 -8.44
CA LYS A 146 -18.38 15.95 -9.87
C LYS A 146 -17.75 14.74 -10.55
N GLU A 147 -18.56 14.00 -11.29
CA GLU A 147 -18.10 12.82 -12.01
C GLU A 147 -16.88 13.11 -12.86
N GLY A 148 -15.87 12.24 -12.77
CA GLY A 148 -14.62 12.33 -13.52
C GLY A 148 -13.64 13.43 -13.05
N ILE A 149 -13.99 14.22 -12.02
CA ILE A 149 -13.16 15.35 -11.56
C ILE A 149 -12.70 15.14 -10.11
N CYS A 150 -11.43 15.38 -9.87
CA CYS A 150 -10.83 15.30 -8.54
C CYS A 150 -11.27 16.45 -7.63
N ASP A 151 -11.88 16.16 -6.50
CA ASP A 151 -12.33 17.17 -5.52
C ASP A 151 -11.18 17.95 -4.88
N LYS A 152 -9.95 17.40 -4.90
CA LYS A 152 -8.78 18.03 -4.26
C LYS A 152 -8.05 19.02 -5.15
N CYS A 153 -7.95 18.73 -6.45
CA CYS A 153 -7.13 19.56 -7.34
C CYS A 153 -7.81 19.91 -8.69
N GLY A 154 -9.06 19.47 -8.91
CA GLY A 154 -9.82 19.78 -10.12
C GLY A 154 -9.37 19.05 -11.39
N GLN A 155 -8.37 18.19 -11.32
CA GLN A 155 -7.90 17.42 -12.48
C GLN A 155 -8.77 16.18 -12.74
N GLU A 156 -8.66 15.65 -13.96
CA GLU A 156 -9.39 14.45 -14.37
C GLU A 156 -9.04 13.22 -13.52
N LEU A 157 -10.05 12.37 -13.29
CA LEU A 157 -9.93 11.07 -12.65
C LEU A 157 -9.90 9.98 -13.71
N VAL A 158 -8.93 9.08 -13.62
CA VAL A 158 -8.74 7.99 -14.58
C VAL A 158 -8.77 6.63 -13.91
N LEU A 159 -9.11 5.59 -14.68
CA LEU A 159 -8.77 4.22 -14.33
C LEU A 159 -7.25 4.06 -14.53
N ARG A 160 -6.55 3.52 -13.54
CA ARG A 160 -5.11 3.26 -13.67
C ARG A 160 -4.87 2.10 -14.62
N ASP A 161 -3.72 2.05 -15.29
CA ASP A 161 -3.34 0.93 -16.15
C ASP A 161 -3.24 -0.39 -15.37
N ASP A 162 -2.75 -0.33 -14.12
CA ASP A 162 -2.66 -1.47 -13.22
C ASP A 162 -4.01 -1.88 -12.59
N ASP A 163 -5.13 -1.24 -12.95
CA ASP A 163 -6.49 -1.59 -12.52
C ASP A 163 -7.35 -2.19 -13.64
N LYS A 164 -6.76 -2.42 -14.81
CA LYS A 164 -7.43 -3.17 -15.89
C LYS A 164 -7.71 -4.61 -15.46
N PRO A 165 -8.85 -5.22 -15.86
CA PRO A 165 -9.26 -6.54 -15.35
C PRO A 165 -8.18 -7.63 -15.46
N GLU A 166 -7.52 -7.72 -16.59
CA GLU A 166 -6.42 -8.67 -16.82
C GLU A 166 -5.24 -8.44 -15.87
N THR A 167 -4.86 -7.19 -15.67
CA THR A 167 -3.77 -6.82 -14.76
C THR A 167 -4.15 -7.10 -13.30
N VAL A 168 -5.41 -6.85 -12.91
CA VAL A 168 -5.92 -7.16 -11.57
C VAL A 168 -5.81 -8.65 -11.26
N LEU A 169 -6.19 -9.52 -12.19
CA LEU A 169 -6.07 -10.97 -12.01
C LEU A 169 -4.61 -11.40 -11.83
N ASN A 170 -3.69 -10.85 -12.64
CA ASN A 170 -2.28 -11.14 -12.47
C ASN A 170 -1.75 -10.63 -11.12
N ARG A 171 -2.15 -9.44 -10.67
CA ARG A 171 -1.78 -8.88 -9.35
C ARG A 171 -2.28 -9.75 -8.19
N LEU A 172 -3.48 -10.33 -8.30
CA LEU A 172 -3.99 -11.27 -7.30
C LEU A 172 -3.15 -12.55 -7.26
N LYS A 173 -2.81 -13.11 -8.43
CA LYS A 173 -1.92 -14.26 -8.51
C LYS A 173 -0.57 -13.97 -7.86
N VAL A 174 0.07 -12.87 -8.24
CA VAL A 174 1.36 -12.43 -7.66
C VAL A 174 1.25 -12.20 -6.15
N TYR A 175 0.12 -11.63 -5.68
CA TYR A 175 -0.13 -11.46 -4.25
C TYR A 175 -0.17 -12.80 -3.52
N HIS A 176 -0.93 -13.78 -4.01
CA HIS A 176 -1.03 -15.09 -3.38
C HIS A 176 0.30 -15.84 -3.38
N ASP A 177 1.03 -15.77 -4.48
CA ASP A 177 2.29 -16.49 -4.65
C ASP A 177 3.43 -15.87 -3.81
N GLN A 178 3.51 -14.55 -3.71
CA GLN A 178 4.70 -13.86 -3.20
C GLN A 178 4.46 -13.05 -1.91
N THR A 179 3.26 -12.46 -1.75
CA THR A 179 2.98 -11.52 -0.65
C THR A 179 2.20 -12.16 0.50
N GLN A 180 1.25 -13.03 0.20
CA GLN A 180 0.46 -13.72 1.22
C GLN A 180 1.30 -14.51 2.24
N PRO A 181 2.45 -15.13 1.88
CA PRO A 181 3.34 -15.76 2.86
C PRO A 181 3.84 -14.83 3.99
N LEU A 182 3.80 -13.51 3.80
CA LEU A 182 4.12 -12.54 4.86
C LEU A 182 3.16 -12.59 6.04
N ILE A 183 1.94 -13.07 5.85
CA ILE A 183 0.97 -13.27 6.94
C ILE A 183 1.56 -14.24 7.97
N GLU A 184 2.08 -15.38 7.51
CA GLU A 184 2.74 -16.34 8.41
C GLU A 184 4.03 -15.77 9.01
N PHE A 185 4.83 -15.06 8.21
CA PHE A 185 6.06 -14.41 8.67
C PHE A 185 5.81 -13.48 9.87
N TYR A 186 4.83 -12.58 9.78
CA TYR A 186 4.50 -11.65 10.86
C TYR A 186 3.67 -12.31 11.99
N THR A 187 2.97 -13.39 11.71
CA THR A 187 2.33 -14.21 12.76
C THR A 187 3.38 -14.80 13.69
N ARG A 188 4.45 -15.39 13.14
CA ARG A 188 5.57 -15.94 13.93
C ARG A 188 6.27 -14.90 14.79
N LYS A 189 6.24 -13.63 14.36
CA LYS A 189 6.78 -12.50 15.12
C LYS A 189 5.81 -11.94 16.17
N ASN A 190 4.59 -12.47 16.27
CA ASN A 190 3.53 -12.03 17.17
C ASN A 190 3.08 -10.57 16.98
N VAL A 191 3.33 -9.97 15.82
CA VAL A 191 2.95 -8.58 15.49
C VAL A 191 1.79 -8.49 14.49
N LEU A 192 1.34 -9.62 13.92
CA LEU A 192 0.22 -9.63 12.98
C LEU A 192 -1.12 -9.37 13.68
N LYS A 193 -1.93 -8.49 13.08
CA LYS A 193 -3.33 -8.26 13.42
C LYS A 193 -4.16 -8.21 12.14
N THR A 194 -5.22 -9.02 12.07
CA THR A 194 -6.11 -9.07 10.90
C THR A 194 -7.39 -8.32 11.16
N VAL A 195 -7.83 -7.52 10.20
CA VAL A 195 -9.12 -6.84 10.20
C VAL A 195 -9.95 -7.24 8.99
N ASP A 196 -11.26 -7.30 9.15
CA ASP A 196 -12.19 -7.58 8.07
C ASP A 196 -12.33 -6.32 7.17
N GLY A 197 -11.63 -6.34 6.04
CA GLY A 197 -11.66 -5.26 5.04
C GLY A 197 -12.93 -5.21 4.20
N THR A 198 -13.90 -6.11 4.38
CA THR A 198 -15.20 -6.06 3.69
C THR A 198 -16.17 -5.06 4.30
N LYS A 199 -15.97 -4.70 5.57
CA LYS A 199 -16.76 -3.73 6.31
C LYS A 199 -16.69 -2.32 5.69
N ASP A 200 -17.56 -1.43 6.17
CA ASP A 200 -17.45 0.00 5.81
C ASP A 200 -16.08 0.56 6.18
N MET A 201 -15.60 1.49 5.38
CA MET A 201 -14.26 2.07 5.54
C MET A 201 -14.04 2.73 6.92
N LYS A 202 -15.12 3.25 7.57
CA LYS A 202 -15.03 3.85 8.91
C LYS A 202 -14.95 2.78 9.98
N GLU A 203 -15.65 1.67 9.80
CA GLU A 203 -15.63 0.52 10.72
C GLU A 203 -14.24 -0.16 10.67
N VAL A 204 -13.70 -0.40 9.46
CA VAL A 204 -12.31 -0.91 9.31
C VAL A 204 -11.30 0.00 10.02
N PHE A 205 -11.46 1.33 9.87
CA PHE A 205 -10.59 2.28 10.56
C PHE A 205 -10.74 2.20 12.08
N ALA A 206 -11.97 2.09 12.59
CA ALA A 206 -12.22 1.94 14.03
C ALA A 206 -11.61 0.64 14.59
N ASP A 207 -11.75 -0.48 13.87
CA ASP A 207 -11.14 -1.76 14.24
C ASP A 207 -9.61 -1.64 14.31
N ILE A 208 -8.98 -0.99 13.34
CA ILE A 208 -7.52 -0.76 13.34
C ILE A 208 -7.12 0.14 14.53
N VAL A 209 -7.83 1.22 14.78
CA VAL A 209 -7.54 2.11 15.90
C VAL A 209 -7.67 1.39 17.24
N ALA A 210 -8.67 0.50 17.39
CA ALA A 210 -8.83 -0.30 18.61
C ALA A 210 -7.63 -1.27 18.85
N ILE A 211 -6.96 -1.71 17.78
CA ILE A 211 -5.76 -2.54 17.84
C ILE A 211 -4.52 -1.70 18.22
N LEU A 212 -4.42 -0.49 17.67
CA LEU A 212 -3.23 0.36 17.81
C LEU A 212 -3.19 1.14 19.14
N GLY A 213 -4.34 1.41 19.73
CA GLY A 213 -4.50 2.16 20.97
C GLY A 213 -4.80 3.64 20.78
#